data_02f5e5763913f6d508897ad8df4764b4
#
_entry.id   02f5e5763913f6d508897ad8df4764b4
#
_cell.length_a   1.000
_cell.length_b   1.000
_cell.length_c   1.000
_cell.angle_alpha   90.00
_cell.angle_beta   90.00
_cell.angle_gamma   90.00
#
_symmetry.space_group_name_H-M   'P 1'
#
loop_
_entity.id
_entity.type
_entity.pdbx_description
1 polymer ?
#
loop_
_entity_poly.entity_id
_entity_poly.type
_entity_poly.pdbx_seq_one_letter_code
_entity_poly.pdbx_strand_id
1 'polypeptide(L)'
;MEKEESIEKNTKEDQTEIEEPKSEKTDDIKDVEEKTEEKLTSEEELLKIKDKLARTFAEMENQRRRYEKEKEDAFEYGGFSFAREALNLLDNLERSKISLENDETIKNTDTLKKVLEHFEIINKDLLSIFKKNNIEPIKSINEKLDPNLHQAMMEIEDDSKEPGTIVQEIQKGFMMKDRLLRPALVGVAKRKAEEQSKDEQKTQENQSEMDKN
;
A
#
# COMPACT_ATOMS: atom_id res chain seq x y z
N MET A 1 32.05 42.93 26.97
CA MET A 1 32.66 43.24 25.69
C MET A 1 32.11 42.27 24.71
N GLU A 2 31.00 42.64 24.08
CA GLU A 2 30.83 43.10 22.71
C GLU A 2 31.10 41.93 21.73
N LYS A 3 30.22 41.45 20.91
CA LYS A 3 29.29 42.15 19.98
C LYS A 3 28.09 41.28 19.63
N GLU A 4 26.92 41.85 19.79
CA GLU A 4 25.73 41.53 19.00
C GLU A 4 25.95 42.05 17.58
N GLU A 5 25.65 41.23 16.59
CA GLU A 5 25.42 41.70 15.22
C GLU A 5 24.28 40.94 14.60
N SER A 6 23.17 41.66 14.55
CA SER A 6 21.97 41.59 13.77
C SER A 6 22.17 41.11 12.34
N ILE A 7 21.33 40.15 11.93
CA ILE A 7 20.96 39.97 10.51
C ILE A 7 19.42 40.06 10.42
N GLU A 8 18.98 41.27 10.11
CA GLU A 8 17.65 41.54 9.54
C GLU A 8 17.65 41.32 8.02
N LYS A 9 16.46 40.88 7.54
CA LYS A 9 15.91 41.06 6.21
C LYS A 9 16.39 40.17 5.06
N ASN A 10 15.51 39.25 4.65
CA ASN A 10 14.96 39.28 3.27
C ASN A 10 13.75 38.34 3.16
N THR A 11 12.58 38.89 3.44
CA THR A 11 11.29 38.38 2.95
C THR A 11 11.05 39.05 1.60
N LYS A 12 11.23 38.36 0.50
CA LYS A 12 10.69 38.75 -0.80
C LYS A 12 9.40 37.99 -1.03
N GLU A 13 8.34 38.78 -1.01
CA GLU A 13 7.02 38.42 -1.52
C GLU A 13 7.12 38.10 -3.02
N ASP A 14 6.73 36.90 -3.37
CA ASP A 14 6.48 36.52 -4.76
C ASP A 14 4.96 36.57 -4.99
N GLN A 15 4.51 37.73 -5.51
CA GLN A 15 3.14 37.94 -5.97
C GLN A 15 3.06 37.43 -7.42
N THR A 16 2.50 36.25 -7.60
CA THR A 16 2.05 35.80 -8.92
C THR A 16 0.68 36.40 -9.21
N GLU A 17 0.66 37.40 -10.06
CA GLU A 17 -0.54 37.94 -10.71
C GLU A 17 -1.22 36.85 -11.56
N ILE A 18 -2.49 36.60 -11.25
CA ILE A 18 -3.36 35.78 -12.10
C ILE A 18 -4.12 36.77 -13.01
N GLU A 19 -3.76 36.76 -14.30
CA GLU A 19 -4.50 37.48 -15.33
C GLU A 19 -5.91 36.92 -15.53
N GLU A 20 -6.90 37.79 -15.38
CA GLU A 20 -8.28 37.55 -15.79
C GLU A 20 -8.42 37.68 -17.31
N PRO A 21 -9.16 36.81 -18.01
CA PRO A 21 -9.52 37.04 -19.39
C PRO A 21 -10.69 38.03 -19.51
N LYS A 22 -10.48 39.10 -20.22
CA LYS A 22 -11.49 40.06 -20.66
C LYS A 22 -12.53 39.34 -21.51
N SER A 23 -13.79 39.42 -21.12
CA SER A 23 -14.92 39.10 -21.98
C SER A 23 -15.59 40.37 -22.45
N GLU A 24 -15.86 40.38 -23.76
CA GLU A 24 -16.52 41.43 -24.53
C GLU A 24 -17.99 41.62 -24.12
N LYS A 25 -18.39 42.88 -24.35
CA LYS A 25 -19.73 43.43 -24.14
C LYS A 25 -20.76 42.79 -25.05
N THR A 26 -21.92 42.51 -24.52
CA THR A 26 -23.18 42.64 -25.23
C THR A 26 -24.21 43.26 -24.33
N ASP A 27 -24.82 44.32 -24.85
CA ASP A 27 -25.84 45.17 -24.22
C ASP A 27 -27.21 44.47 -24.13
N ASP A 28 -28.01 45.01 -23.23
CA ASP A 28 -29.48 44.96 -23.09
C ASP A 28 -30.14 43.62 -22.69
N ILE A 29 -30.56 43.61 -21.41
CA ILE A 29 -31.98 43.53 -21.04
C ILE A 29 -32.08 43.95 -19.57
N LYS A 30 -32.74 45.09 -19.34
CA LYS A 30 -33.23 45.54 -18.05
C LYS A 30 -34.40 44.63 -17.66
N ASP A 31 -34.20 43.74 -16.70
CA ASP A 31 -35.27 43.26 -15.88
C ASP A 31 -34.92 43.56 -14.44
N VAL A 32 -35.68 44.52 -13.92
CA VAL A 32 -35.70 44.95 -12.52
C VAL A 32 -36.36 43.83 -11.73
N GLU A 33 -35.61 42.84 -11.34
CA GLU A 33 -35.98 42.02 -10.19
C GLU A 33 -35.60 42.80 -8.95
N GLU A 34 -36.58 43.55 -8.47
CA GLU A 34 -36.66 44.08 -7.12
C GLU A 34 -36.56 42.93 -6.14
N LYS A 35 -35.31 42.52 -5.77
CA LYS A 35 -35.09 41.66 -4.61
C LYS A 35 -35.56 42.44 -3.40
N THR A 36 -36.80 42.20 -3.01
CA THR A 36 -37.29 42.50 -1.69
C THR A 36 -36.36 41.79 -0.70
N GLU A 37 -35.38 42.50 -0.19
CA GLU A 37 -34.68 42.09 1.04
C GLU A 37 -35.74 42.08 2.13
N GLU A 38 -36.41 40.93 2.32
CA GLU A 38 -37.19 40.65 3.52
C GLU A 38 -36.22 40.81 4.68
N LYS A 39 -36.34 41.91 5.39
CA LYS A 39 -35.62 42.15 6.65
C LYS A 39 -36.08 41.07 7.62
N LEU A 40 -35.25 40.03 7.72
CA LEU A 40 -35.44 38.96 8.68
C LEU A 40 -35.66 39.57 10.06
N THR A 41 -36.66 39.10 10.77
CA THR A 41 -36.87 39.55 12.16
C THR A 41 -35.67 39.13 12.99
N SER A 42 -35.31 39.88 14.01
CA SER A 42 -34.15 39.58 14.89
C SER A 42 -34.21 38.17 15.48
N GLU A 43 -35.40 37.61 15.62
CA GLU A 43 -35.63 36.24 16.09
C GLU A 43 -35.27 35.18 15.02
N GLU A 44 -35.56 35.43 13.75
CA GLU A 44 -35.20 34.56 12.63
C GLU A 44 -33.69 34.57 12.40
N GLU A 45 -33.02 35.72 12.56
CA GLU A 45 -31.56 35.80 12.52
C GLU A 45 -30.91 35.00 13.65
N LEU A 46 -31.45 35.12 14.87
CA LEU A 46 -30.99 34.35 16.02
C LEU A 46 -31.15 32.83 15.79
N LEU A 47 -32.26 32.39 15.20
CA LEU A 47 -32.48 30.98 14.84
C LEU A 47 -31.47 30.52 13.82
N LYS A 48 -31.25 31.25 12.75
CA LYS A 48 -30.24 30.91 11.70
C LYS A 48 -28.82 30.84 12.26
N ILE A 49 -28.46 31.76 13.16
CA ILE A 49 -27.14 31.76 13.82
C ILE A 49 -27.02 30.55 14.75
N LYS A 50 -28.05 30.19 15.52
CA LYS A 50 -28.05 28.99 16.37
C LYS A 50 -27.91 27.71 15.53
N ASP A 51 -28.62 27.58 14.42
CA ASP A 51 -28.51 26.43 13.52
C ASP A 51 -27.14 26.34 12.88
N LYS A 52 -26.61 27.50 12.44
CA LYS A 52 -25.24 27.56 11.90
C LYS A 52 -24.21 27.16 12.96
N LEU A 53 -24.37 27.64 14.18
CA LEU A 53 -23.50 27.32 15.30
C LEU A 53 -23.58 25.82 15.65
N ALA A 54 -24.78 25.24 15.71
CA ALA A 54 -24.96 23.81 15.95
C ALA A 54 -24.29 22.97 14.84
N ARG A 55 -24.45 23.38 13.58
CA ARG A 55 -23.80 22.70 12.45
C ARG A 55 -22.27 22.81 12.53
N THR A 56 -21.73 23.99 12.81
CA THR A 56 -20.27 24.15 12.95
C THR A 56 -19.70 23.36 14.12
N PHE A 57 -20.41 23.25 15.24
CA PHE A 57 -20.00 22.39 16.35
C PHE A 57 -19.98 20.91 15.94
N ALA A 58 -21.00 20.44 15.20
CA ALA A 58 -21.03 19.08 14.71
C ALA A 58 -19.88 18.80 13.71
N GLU A 59 -19.61 19.76 12.82
CA GLU A 59 -18.48 19.68 11.89
C GLU A 59 -17.13 19.67 12.62
N MET A 60 -16.94 20.51 13.62
CA MET A 60 -15.73 20.53 14.44
C MET A 60 -15.52 19.21 15.18
N GLU A 61 -16.57 18.62 15.77
CA GLU A 61 -16.47 17.33 16.45
C GLU A 61 -16.13 16.19 15.47
N ASN A 62 -16.73 16.20 14.28
CA ASN A 62 -16.39 15.25 13.22
C ASN A 62 -14.94 15.41 12.75
N GLN A 63 -14.47 16.65 12.57
CA GLN A 63 -13.08 16.93 12.23
C GLN A 63 -12.12 16.49 13.34
N ARG A 64 -12.48 16.75 14.61
CA ARG A 64 -11.66 16.32 15.74
C ARG A 64 -11.49 14.81 15.77
N ARG A 65 -12.58 14.04 15.63
CA ARG A 65 -12.52 12.57 15.56
C ARG A 65 -11.68 12.07 14.38
N ARG A 66 -11.79 12.75 13.24
CA ARG A 66 -10.99 12.42 12.06
C ARG A 66 -9.51 12.66 12.31
N TYR A 67 -9.14 13.82 12.88
CA TYR A 67 -7.74 14.12 13.20
C TYR A 67 -7.16 13.20 14.28
N GLU A 68 -7.95 12.82 15.28
CA GLU A 68 -7.51 11.84 16.28
C GLU A 68 -7.17 10.52 15.62
N LYS A 69 -8.02 10.04 14.71
CA LYS A 69 -7.75 8.81 13.94
C LYS A 69 -6.57 8.95 13.00
N GLU A 70 -6.47 10.05 12.26
CA GLU A 70 -5.32 10.31 11.38
C GLU A 70 -4.00 10.38 12.16
N LYS A 71 -4.02 10.95 13.36
CA LYS A 71 -2.87 11.00 14.26
C LYS A 71 -2.48 9.61 14.75
N GLU A 72 -3.45 8.80 15.14
CA GLU A 72 -3.23 7.41 15.55
C GLU A 72 -2.65 6.59 14.39
N ASP A 73 -3.26 6.67 13.20
CA ASP A 73 -2.78 6.04 11.99
C ASP A 73 -1.34 6.49 11.64
N ALA A 74 -1.05 7.79 11.73
CA ALA A 74 0.28 8.32 11.48
C ALA A 74 1.32 7.81 12.49
N PHE A 75 0.93 7.64 13.74
CA PHE A 75 1.81 7.07 14.77
C PHE A 75 2.02 5.56 14.55
N GLU A 76 0.96 4.83 14.21
CA GLU A 76 1.04 3.39 13.98
C GLU A 76 1.79 2.99 12.72
N TYR A 77 1.61 3.75 11.63
CA TYR A 77 2.16 3.44 10.30
C TYR A 77 3.26 4.43 9.86
N GLY A 78 3.75 5.30 10.76
CA GLY A 78 4.78 6.27 10.40
C GLY A 78 6.09 5.66 9.87
N GLY A 79 6.39 4.43 10.27
CA GLY A 79 7.53 3.65 9.78
C GLY A 79 7.29 2.89 8.46
N PHE A 80 6.10 2.96 7.86
CA PHE A 80 5.72 2.13 6.72
C PHE A 80 6.67 2.28 5.51
N SER A 81 6.97 3.51 5.13
CA SER A 81 7.86 3.77 4.00
C SER A 81 9.28 3.26 4.26
N PHE A 82 9.82 3.54 5.45
CA PHE A 82 11.12 3.04 5.87
C PHE A 82 11.16 1.51 5.91
N ALA A 83 10.12 0.88 6.49
CA ALA A 83 10.02 -0.56 6.58
C ALA A 83 10.03 -1.21 5.19
N ARG A 84 9.29 -0.64 4.23
CA ARG A 84 9.23 -1.11 2.85
C ARG A 84 10.60 -1.06 2.16
N GLU A 85 11.37 -0.01 2.39
CA GLU A 85 12.73 0.10 1.86
C GLU A 85 13.70 -0.85 2.56
N ALA A 86 13.56 -1.03 3.88
CA ALA A 86 14.40 -1.93 4.66
C ALA A 86 14.24 -3.41 4.24
N LEU A 87 13.11 -3.81 3.65
CA LEU A 87 12.95 -5.14 3.07
C LEU A 87 13.93 -5.44 1.94
N ASN A 88 14.40 -4.42 1.20
CA ASN A 88 15.42 -4.60 0.17
C ASN A 88 16.76 -5.04 0.77
N LEU A 89 17.08 -4.61 1.99
CA LEU A 89 18.27 -5.07 2.69
C LEU A 89 18.18 -6.56 3.03
N LEU A 90 17.00 -7.02 3.48
CA LEU A 90 16.76 -8.43 3.74
C LEU A 90 16.94 -9.29 2.48
N ASP A 91 16.36 -8.85 1.36
CA ASP A 91 16.51 -9.54 0.07
C ASP A 91 17.97 -9.57 -0.41
N ASN A 92 18.70 -8.48 -0.20
CA ASN A 92 20.12 -8.41 -0.54
C ASN A 92 20.96 -9.36 0.31
N LEU A 93 20.64 -9.52 1.59
CA LEU A 93 21.30 -10.49 2.47
C LEU A 93 21.02 -11.93 2.01
N GLU A 94 19.78 -12.27 1.70
CA GLU A 94 19.42 -13.60 1.19
C GLU A 94 20.10 -13.89 -0.14
N ARG A 95 20.12 -12.93 -1.07
CA ARG A 95 20.81 -13.06 -2.36
C ARG A 95 22.32 -13.21 -2.19
N SER A 96 22.93 -12.46 -1.28
CA SER A 96 24.36 -12.55 -0.98
C SER A 96 24.71 -13.94 -0.40
N LYS A 97 23.85 -14.47 0.49
CA LYS A 97 23.99 -15.81 1.03
C LYS A 97 24.01 -16.86 -0.09
N ILE A 98 23.00 -16.83 -0.97
CA ILE A 98 22.90 -17.76 -2.12
C ILE A 98 24.10 -17.63 -3.06
N SER A 99 24.56 -16.41 -3.31
CA SER A 99 25.74 -16.16 -4.16
C SER A 99 27.01 -16.79 -3.57
N LEU A 100 27.21 -16.65 -2.26
CA LEU A 100 28.36 -17.24 -1.56
C LEU A 100 28.28 -18.79 -1.51
N GLU A 101 27.10 -19.36 -1.34
CA GLU A 101 26.88 -20.82 -1.37
C GLU A 101 27.20 -21.43 -2.73
N ASN A 102 26.98 -20.68 -3.81
CA ASN A 102 27.20 -21.10 -5.19
C ASN A 102 28.62 -20.78 -5.71
N ASP A 103 29.44 -20.05 -4.96
CA ASP A 103 30.79 -19.70 -5.36
C ASP A 103 31.73 -20.92 -5.24
N GLU A 104 32.16 -21.44 -6.40
CA GLU A 104 33.02 -22.61 -6.48
C GLU A 104 34.39 -22.41 -5.81
N THR A 105 34.85 -21.16 -5.69
CA THR A 105 36.20 -20.86 -5.15
C THR A 105 36.25 -21.03 -3.64
N ILE A 106 35.14 -20.84 -2.94
CA ILE A 106 35.06 -20.94 -1.48
C ILE A 106 34.17 -22.08 -0.98
N LYS A 107 33.52 -22.78 -1.91
CA LYS A 107 32.67 -23.95 -1.63
C LYS A 107 33.48 -24.98 -0.86
N ASN A 108 32.95 -25.49 0.23
CA ASN A 108 33.58 -26.44 1.15
C ASN A 108 34.71 -25.89 2.06
N THR A 109 34.87 -24.61 2.16
CA THR A 109 35.83 -24.01 3.08
C THR A 109 35.15 -23.75 4.46
N ASP A 110 35.89 -24.04 5.56
CA ASP A 110 35.38 -23.73 6.91
C ASP A 110 35.13 -22.22 7.12
N THR A 111 35.80 -21.38 6.35
CA THR A 111 35.56 -19.94 6.32
C THR A 111 34.15 -19.62 5.79
N LEU A 112 33.69 -20.30 4.73
CA LEU A 112 32.35 -20.10 4.19
C LEU A 112 31.28 -20.44 5.25
N LYS A 113 31.44 -21.54 5.98
CA LYS A 113 30.49 -21.92 7.03
C LYS A 113 30.36 -20.83 8.10
N LYS A 114 31.47 -20.28 8.56
CA LYS A 114 31.48 -19.18 9.54
C LYS A 114 30.81 -17.92 9.01
N VAL A 115 31.07 -17.58 7.75
CA VAL A 115 30.43 -16.42 7.11
C VAL A 115 28.91 -16.63 6.99
N LEU A 116 28.47 -17.82 6.57
CA LEU A 116 27.04 -18.15 6.51
C LEU A 116 26.35 -18.09 7.88
N GLU A 117 27.01 -18.58 8.94
CA GLU A 117 26.50 -18.46 10.31
C GLU A 117 26.31 -16.99 10.71
N HIS A 118 27.27 -16.11 10.36
CA HIS A 118 27.12 -14.68 10.63
C HIS A 118 25.96 -14.06 9.83
N PHE A 119 25.77 -14.43 8.59
CA PHE A 119 24.62 -13.98 7.80
C PHE A 119 23.29 -14.44 8.42
N GLU A 120 23.24 -15.67 8.95
CA GLU A 120 22.04 -16.17 9.64
C GLU A 120 21.72 -15.40 10.92
N ILE A 121 22.75 -15.05 11.70
CA ILE A 121 22.58 -14.22 12.90
C ILE A 121 22.02 -12.86 12.52
N ILE A 122 22.61 -12.18 11.52
CA ILE A 122 22.15 -10.86 11.06
C ILE A 122 20.71 -10.93 10.54
N ASN A 123 20.38 -11.95 9.76
CA ASN A 123 19.02 -12.16 9.24
C ASN A 123 18.01 -12.37 10.38
N LYS A 124 18.35 -13.21 11.36
CA LYS A 124 17.51 -13.47 12.54
C LYS A 124 17.29 -12.19 13.37
N ASP A 125 18.34 -11.40 13.56
CA ASP A 125 18.23 -10.14 14.30
C ASP A 125 17.35 -9.14 13.56
N LEU A 126 17.51 -9.02 12.23
CA LEU A 126 16.69 -8.14 11.40
C LEU A 126 15.20 -8.56 11.44
N LEU A 127 14.91 -9.85 11.30
CA LEU A 127 13.54 -10.37 11.44
C LEU A 127 12.98 -10.15 12.85
N SER A 128 13.81 -10.25 13.89
CA SER A 128 13.39 -9.93 15.27
C SER A 128 13.03 -8.45 15.43
N ILE A 129 13.80 -7.55 14.81
CA ILE A 129 13.50 -6.11 14.78
C ILE A 129 12.20 -5.85 14.05
N PHE A 130 11.98 -6.48 12.90
CA PHE A 130 10.74 -6.36 12.14
C PHE A 130 9.54 -6.82 12.97
N LYS A 131 9.63 -7.98 13.61
CA LYS A 131 8.57 -8.50 14.49
C LYS A 131 8.24 -7.56 15.65
N LYS A 132 9.24 -6.92 16.27
CA LYS A 132 9.03 -5.92 17.33
C LYS A 132 8.27 -4.68 16.82
N ASN A 133 8.37 -4.38 15.53
CA ASN A 133 7.64 -3.29 14.85
C ASN A 133 6.35 -3.76 14.18
N ASN A 134 5.84 -4.94 14.56
CA ASN A 134 4.63 -5.56 14.00
C ASN A 134 4.72 -5.77 12.47
N ILE A 135 5.91 -6.09 11.98
CA ILE A 135 6.15 -6.47 10.59
C ILE A 135 6.36 -7.98 10.57
N GLU A 136 5.46 -8.69 9.91
CA GLU A 136 5.49 -10.15 9.84
C GLU A 136 5.56 -10.66 8.39
N PRO A 137 6.30 -11.75 8.14
CA PRO A 137 6.32 -12.37 6.84
C PRO A 137 4.98 -13.05 6.55
N ILE A 138 4.55 -12.98 5.30
CA ILE A 138 3.37 -13.67 4.80
C ILE A 138 3.73 -15.16 4.64
N LYS A 139 2.87 -16.05 5.11
CA LYS A 139 3.00 -17.48 4.85
C LYS A 139 2.46 -17.77 3.46
N SER A 140 3.31 -18.23 2.58
CA SER A 140 2.95 -18.42 1.17
C SER A 140 3.01 -19.90 0.76
N ILE A 141 4.03 -20.63 1.21
CA ILE A 141 4.30 -22.01 0.75
C ILE A 141 3.19 -22.97 1.17
N ASN A 142 2.68 -23.74 0.22
CA ASN A 142 1.57 -24.69 0.35
C ASN A 142 0.19 -24.06 0.64
N GLU A 143 0.06 -22.74 0.53
CA GLU A 143 -1.24 -22.07 0.59
C GLU A 143 -1.80 -21.82 -0.83
N LYS A 144 -3.11 -21.58 -0.92
CA LYS A 144 -3.73 -21.16 -2.18
C LYS A 144 -3.35 -19.71 -2.47
N LEU A 145 -3.21 -19.40 -3.76
CA LEU A 145 -2.92 -18.02 -4.20
C LEU A 145 -4.04 -17.07 -3.75
N ASP A 146 -3.68 -16.08 -2.95
CA ASP A 146 -4.54 -14.94 -2.61
C ASP A 146 -4.02 -13.69 -3.33
N PRO A 147 -4.78 -13.12 -4.28
CA PRO A 147 -4.36 -11.94 -5.03
C PRO A 147 -4.09 -10.70 -4.16
N ASN A 148 -4.62 -10.64 -2.93
CA ASN A 148 -4.38 -9.53 -2.01
C ASN A 148 -3.01 -9.60 -1.33
N LEU A 149 -2.44 -10.81 -1.18
CA LEU A 149 -1.22 -11.07 -0.43
C LEU A 149 -0.08 -11.56 -1.32
N HIS A 150 -0.41 -12.22 -2.42
CA HIS A 150 0.53 -12.92 -3.28
C HIS A 150 0.48 -12.39 -4.71
N GLN A 151 1.63 -12.36 -5.36
CA GLN A 151 1.75 -12.07 -6.78
C GLN A 151 2.41 -13.26 -7.49
N ALA A 152 1.65 -13.96 -8.32
CA ALA A 152 2.15 -15.04 -9.14
C ALA A 152 3.08 -14.48 -10.23
N MET A 153 4.32 -15.01 -10.29
CA MET A 153 5.32 -14.62 -11.29
C MET A 153 5.56 -15.72 -12.32
N MET A 154 5.36 -16.97 -11.92
CA MET A 154 5.56 -18.14 -12.80
C MET A 154 4.60 -19.26 -12.44
N GLU A 155 4.32 -20.10 -13.44
CA GLU A 155 3.63 -21.37 -13.27
C GLU A 155 4.67 -22.49 -13.25
N ILE A 156 4.55 -23.40 -12.29
CA ILE A 156 5.44 -24.56 -12.11
C ILE A 156 4.60 -25.80 -12.32
N GLU A 157 5.03 -26.66 -13.23
CA GLU A 157 4.39 -27.97 -13.42
C GLU A 157 4.62 -28.85 -12.20
N ASP A 158 3.59 -29.07 -11.41
CA ASP A 158 3.61 -29.92 -10.23
C ASP A 158 2.28 -30.67 -10.10
N ASP A 159 2.31 -31.93 -10.47
CA ASP A 159 1.11 -32.81 -10.43
C ASP A 159 0.79 -33.27 -8.99
N SER A 160 1.70 -33.04 -8.03
CA SER A 160 1.50 -33.43 -6.63
C SER A 160 0.62 -32.44 -5.86
N LYS A 161 0.39 -31.24 -6.41
CA LYS A 161 -0.37 -30.15 -5.76
C LYS A 161 -1.57 -29.72 -6.58
N GLU A 162 -2.58 -29.19 -5.91
CA GLU A 162 -3.72 -28.60 -6.60
C GLU A 162 -3.31 -27.38 -7.42
N PRO A 163 -3.88 -27.17 -8.61
CA PRO A 163 -3.65 -25.97 -9.39
C PRO A 163 -3.96 -24.71 -8.60
N GLY A 164 -3.08 -23.69 -8.71
CA GLY A 164 -3.19 -22.46 -7.95
C GLY A 164 -2.62 -22.53 -6.53
N THR A 165 -2.04 -23.67 -6.13
CA THR A 165 -1.31 -23.77 -4.86
C THR A 165 0.11 -23.22 -5.06
N ILE A 166 0.59 -22.49 -4.08
CA ILE A 166 1.95 -21.91 -4.09
C ILE A 166 2.97 -23.02 -3.82
N VAL A 167 3.83 -23.25 -4.80
CA VAL A 167 4.89 -24.27 -4.73
C VAL A 167 6.18 -23.68 -4.20
N GLN A 168 6.51 -22.49 -4.67
CA GLN A 168 7.77 -21.81 -4.38
C GLN A 168 7.54 -20.33 -4.09
N GLU A 169 8.28 -19.81 -3.12
CA GLU A 169 8.36 -18.40 -2.83
C GLU A 169 9.67 -17.85 -3.41
N ILE A 170 9.57 -16.91 -4.35
CA ILE A 170 10.71 -16.27 -5.01
C ILE A 170 11.21 -15.11 -4.18
N GLN A 171 10.27 -14.36 -3.61
CA GLN A 171 10.54 -13.22 -2.74
C GLN A 171 9.50 -13.17 -1.64
N LYS A 172 9.96 -13.04 -0.40
CA LYS A 172 9.08 -13.01 0.77
C LYS A 172 8.22 -11.77 0.79
N GLY A 173 6.92 -11.97 1.01
CA GLY A 173 5.97 -10.91 1.30
C GLY A 173 5.97 -10.54 2.77
N PHE A 174 5.59 -9.29 3.06
CA PHE A 174 5.51 -8.79 4.43
C PHE A 174 4.28 -7.91 4.63
N MET A 175 3.70 -8.02 5.83
CA MET A 175 2.64 -7.16 6.31
C MET A 175 3.12 -6.35 7.52
N MET A 176 2.60 -5.13 7.66
CA MET A 176 2.74 -4.31 8.86
C MET A 176 1.38 -4.16 9.49
N LYS A 177 1.14 -4.91 10.58
CA LYS A 177 -0.19 -5.07 11.17
C LYS A 177 -1.17 -5.60 10.12
N ASP A 178 -2.18 -4.80 9.75
CA ASP A 178 -3.20 -5.09 8.74
C ASP A 178 -2.91 -4.53 7.34
N ARG A 179 -1.81 -3.79 7.17
CA ARG A 179 -1.43 -3.19 5.88
C ARG A 179 -0.34 -4.01 5.18
N LEU A 180 -0.55 -4.27 3.91
CA LEU A 180 0.42 -4.92 3.06
C LEU A 180 1.60 -3.99 2.77
N LEU A 181 2.82 -4.37 3.19
CA LEU A 181 4.06 -3.69 2.83
C LEU A 181 4.51 -4.06 1.42
N ARG A 182 4.52 -5.38 1.15
CA ARG A 182 4.92 -5.96 -0.13
C ARG A 182 4.30 -7.34 -0.29
N PRO A 183 3.69 -7.65 -1.46
CA PRO A 183 3.19 -8.99 -1.75
C PRO A 183 4.34 -9.99 -1.84
N ALA A 184 4.05 -11.26 -1.54
CA ALA A 184 4.99 -12.34 -1.80
C ALA A 184 5.00 -12.66 -3.30
N LEU A 185 6.20 -12.71 -3.92
CA LEU A 185 6.34 -13.19 -5.29
C LEU A 185 6.47 -14.71 -5.28
N VAL A 186 5.55 -15.37 -5.97
CA VAL A 186 5.39 -16.82 -5.85
C VAL A 186 5.30 -17.51 -7.20
N GLY A 187 5.73 -18.80 -7.22
CA GLY A 187 5.44 -19.74 -8.26
C GLY A 187 4.27 -20.63 -7.88
N VAL A 188 3.29 -20.76 -8.76
CA VAL A 188 2.06 -21.54 -8.53
C VAL A 188 2.04 -22.84 -9.31
N ALA A 189 1.44 -23.87 -8.71
CA ALA A 189 1.27 -25.16 -9.35
C ALA A 189 0.32 -25.07 -10.54
N LYS A 190 0.72 -25.68 -11.65
CA LYS A 190 -0.11 -25.93 -12.84
C LYS A 190 -0.05 -27.41 -13.19
N ARG A 191 -1.18 -28.00 -13.55
CA ARG A 191 -1.21 -29.37 -14.08
C ARG A 191 -0.61 -29.42 -15.48
N LYS A 192 0.05 -30.53 -15.81
CA LYS A 192 0.56 -30.77 -17.16
C LYS A 192 -0.57 -30.74 -18.17
N ALA A 193 -0.32 -30.17 -19.33
CA ALA A 193 -1.31 -29.96 -20.38
C ALA A 193 -1.93 -31.27 -20.92
N GLU A 194 -1.31 -32.44 -20.70
CA GLU A 194 -1.84 -33.74 -21.11
C GLU A 194 -3.07 -34.21 -20.30
N GLU A 195 -3.24 -33.74 -19.05
CA GLU A 195 -4.43 -34.07 -18.25
C GLU A 195 -5.60 -33.11 -18.49
N GLN A 196 -5.32 -31.86 -18.83
CA GLN A 196 -6.38 -30.89 -19.14
C GLN A 196 -7.20 -31.31 -20.38
N SER A 197 -6.54 -31.90 -21.38
CA SER A 197 -7.23 -32.39 -22.59
C SER A 197 -8.11 -33.62 -22.33
N LYS A 198 -7.86 -34.40 -21.28
CA LYS A 198 -8.68 -35.56 -20.91
C LYS A 198 -9.88 -35.19 -20.07
N ASP A 199 -9.79 -34.18 -19.23
CA ASP A 199 -10.90 -33.71 -18.39
C ASP A 199 -11.88 -32.87 -19.22
N GLU A 200 -11.40 -32.08 -20.19
CA GLU A 200 -12.26 -31.36 -21.14
C GLU A 200 -13.02 -32.31 -22.08
N GLN A 201 -12.38 -33.40 -22.54
CA GLN A 201 -13.03 -34.41 -23.37
C GLN A 201 -14.10 -35.21 -22.60
N LYS A 202 -13.83 -35.58 -21.34
CA LYS A 202 -14.86 -36.24 -20.48
C LYS A 202 -16.04 -35.37 -20.16
N THR A 203 -15.84 -34.06 -20.02
CA THR A 203 -16.91 -33.10 -19.74
C THR A 203 -17.79 -32.90 -20.97
N GLN A 204 -17.19 -32.90 -22.18
CA GLN A 204 -17.94 -32.80 -23.45
C GLN A 204 -18.67 -34.09 -23.80
N GLU A 205 -18.13 -35.27 -23.52
CA GLU A 205 -18.81 -36.57 -23.71
C GLU A 205 -20.04 -36.70 -22.79
N ASN A 206 -19.93 -36.33 -21.51
CA ASN A 206 -21.04 -36.38 -20.56
C ASN A 206 -22.16 -35.38 -20.89
N GLN A 207 -21.85 -34.21 -21.46
CA GLN A 207 -22.88 -33.28 -21.95
C GLN A 207 -23.60 -33.75 -23.21
N SER A 208 -22.86 -34.43 -24.10
CA SER A 208 -23.48 -34.98 -25.33
C SER A 208 -24.36 -36.22 -25.08
N GLU A 209 -24.20 -36.92 -23.96
CA GLU A 209 -25.10 -38.02 -23.55
C GLU A 209 -26.35 -37.54 -22.81
N MET A 210 -26.31 -36.38 -22.13
CA MET A 210 -27.47 -35.79 -21.48
C MET A 210 -28.48 -35.16 -22.48
N ASP A 211 -28.00 -34.69 -23.63
CA ASP A 211 -28.86 -34.07 -24.66
C ASP A 211 -29.53 -35.11 -25.60
N LYS A 212 -29.30 -36.41 -25.39
CA LYS A 212 -29.87 -37.52 -26.22
C LYS A 212 -30.93 -38.37 -25.52
N ASN A 213 -31.38 -37.95 -24.31
CA ASN A 213 -32.43 -38.68 -23.59
C ASN A 213 -33.68 -37.75 -23.39
#